data_e3786e2185ebe91e02f8a2f6e06a50bf
#
_entry.id   e3786e2185ebe91e02f8a2f6e06a50bf
#
_cell.length_a   1.000
_cell.length_b   1.000
_cell.length_c   1.000
_cell.angle_alpha   90.00
_cell.angle_beta   90.00
_cell.angle_gamma   90.00
#
_symmetry.space_group_name_H-M   'P 1'
#
loop_
_entity.id
_entity.type
_entity.pdbx_description
1 polymer ?
#
loop_
_entity_poly.entity_id
_entity_poly.type
_entity_poly.pdbx_seq_one_letter_code
_entity_poly.pdbx_strand_id
1 'polypeptide(L)'
;MKITMKIMGTEVSEGVSQSTGNNWKCVTLQLEKPGMFVQKARLQVLDSSEGFTKLQRFNLQPGMIKTFYLRFRQSEWNGKMINNIDVMNVVDATERELNDQEL
;
A
#
# COMPACT_ATOMS: atom_id res chain seq x y z
N MET A 1 -6.94 10.62 3.13
CA MET A 1 -5.53 11.10 3.24
C MET A 1 -4.74 10.55 2.07
N LYS A 2 -3.80 11.33 1.57
CA LYS A 2 -2.92 10.85 0.50
C LYS A 2 -1.47 11.16 0.83
N ILE A 3 -0.56 10.31 0.36
CA ILE A 3 0.88 10.52 0.51
C ILE A 3 1.60 10.02 -0.73
N THR A 4 2.60 10.79 -1.20
CA THR A 4 3.45 10.39 -2.31
C THR A 4 4.75 9.83 -1.77
N MET A 5 5.10 8.62 -2.18
CA MET A 5 6.29 7.92 -1.72
C MET A 5 6.90 7.09 -2.85
N LYS A 6 8.19 6.79 -2.71
CA LYS A 6 8.90 5.91 -3.62
C LYS A 6 8.90 4.49 -3.09
N ILE A 7 8.64 3.54 -3.98
CA ILE A 7 8.67 2.11 -3.64
C ILE A 7 10.14 1.66 -3.65
N MET A 8 10.65 1.25 -2.49
CA MET A 8 12.03 0.80 -2.34
C MET A 8 12.16 -0.71 -2.48
N GLY A 9 11.11 -1.44 -2.11
CA GLY A 9 11.09 -2.89 -2.22
C GLY A 9 9.68 -3.43 -2.12
N THR A 10 9.49 -4.64 -2.63
CA THR A 10 8.20 -5.34 -2.58
C THR A 10 8.40 -6.78 -2.15
N GLU A 11 7.43 -7.30 -1.40
CA GLU A 11 7.34 -8.71 -1.07
C GLU A 11 5.92 -9.17 -1.42
N VAL A 12 5.81 -10.37 -1.99
CA VAL A 12 4.52 -10.92 -2.40
C VAL A 12 4.23 -12.18 -1.62
N SER A 13 3.03 -12.28 -1.08
CA SER A 13 2.50 -13.52 -0.51
C SER A 13 1.18 -13.84 -1.18
N GLU A 14 0.88 -15.12 -1.28
CA GLU A 14 -0.32 -15.63 -1.94
C GLU A 14 -0.91 -16.77 -1.13
N GLY A 15 -2.21 -16.95 -1.27
CA GLY A 15 -2.89 -18.05 -0.61
C GLY A 15 -4.32 -18.22 -1.09
N VAL A 16 -5.01 -19.11 -0.42
CA VAL A 16 -6.43 -19.39 -0.67
C VAL A 16 -7.18 -19.18 0.64
N SER A 17 -8.24 -18.37 0.58
CA SER A 17 -9.09 -18.14 1.74
C SER A 17 -9.84 -19.43 2.12
N GLN A 18 -9.71 -19.85 3.37
CA GLN A 18 -10.41 -21.04 3.86
C GLN A 18 -11.91 -20.84 3.95
N SER A 19 -12.34 -19.60 4.16
CA SER A 19 -13.77 -19.29 4.30
C SER A 19 -14.49 -19.16 2.96
N THR A 20 -13.81 -18.65 1.92
CA THR A 20 -14.45 -18.38 0.63
C THR A 20 -13.93 -19.28 -0.50
N GLY A 21 -12.76 -19.90 -0.33
CA GLY A 21 -12.09 -20.65 -1.40
C GLY A 21 -11.46 -19.78 -2.48
N ASN A 22 -11.52 -18.45 -2.34
CA ASN A 22 -10.96 -17.52 -3.32
C ASN A 22 -9.45 -17.36 -3.12
N ASN A 23 -8.74 -17.19 -4.23
CA ASN A 23 -7.32 -16.85 -4.20
C ASN A 23 -7.14 -15.41 -3.75
N TRP A 24 -6.09 -15.18 -2.98
CA TRP A 24 -5.70 -13.83 -2.60
C TRP A 24 -4.20 -13.62 -2.84
N LYS A 25 -3.84 -12.39 -3.09
CA LYS A 25 -2.45 -11.95 -3.21
C LYS A 25 -2.26 -10.69 -2.38
N CYS A 26 -1.17 -10.63 -1.63
CA CYS A 26 -0.81 -9.46 -0.83
C CYS A 26 0.58 -8.99 -1.23
N VAL A 27 0.69 -7.71 -1.58
CA VAL A 27 1.98 -7.08 -1.85
C VAL A 27 2.32 -6.18 -0.67
N THR A 28 3.46 -6.44 -0.04
CA THR A 28 3.99 -5.59 1.01
C THR A 28 5.01 -4.64 0.42
N LEU A 29 4.79 -3.35 0.64
CA LEU A 29 5.62 -2.29 0.07
C LEU A 29 6.51 -1.68 1.14
N GLN A 30 7.79 -1.54 0.83
CA GLN A 30 8.71 -0.71 1.62
C GLN A 30 8.80 0.63 0.92
N LEU A 31 8.39 1.69 1.61
CA LEU A 31 8.22 3.02 1.03
C LEU A 31 9.14 4.03 1.71
N GLU A 32 9.63 4.99 0.93
CA GLU A 32 10.39 6.12 1.46
C GLU A 32 9.94 7.43 0.82
N LYS A 33 9.96 8.48 1.62
CA LYS A 33 9.82 9.86 1.17
C LYS A 33 11.04 10.64 1.61
N PRO A 34 11.82 11.20 0.66
CA PRO A 34 12.99 12.01 1.00
C PRO A 34 12.58 13.36 1.61
N GLY A 35 13.50 13.98 2.32
CA GLY A 35 13.30 15.27 2.95
C GLY A 35 14.38 15.51 3.99
N MET A 36 14.24 16.57 4.76
CA MET A 36 15.12 16.83 5.90
C MET A 36 15.15 15.63 6.85
N PHE A 37 14.00 15.02 7.08
CA PHE A 37 13.86 13.76 7.78
C PHE A 37 13.26 12.76 6.81
N VAL A 38 13.99 11.70 6.51
CA VAL A 38 13.49 10.63 5.63
C VAL A 38 12.34 9.93 6.32
N GLN A 39 11.19 9.90 5.67
CA GLN A 39 10.03 9.16 6.15
C GLN A 39 10.02 7.77 5.53
N LYS A 40 9.77 6.78 6.35
CA LYS A 40 9.66 5.38 5.91
C LYS A 40 8.32 4.83 6.32
N ALA A 41 7.75 4.00 5.46
CA ALA A 41 6.50 3.34 5.75
C ALA A 41 6.50 1.94 5.14
N ARG A 42 5.67 1.09 5.72
CA ARG A 42 5.38 -0.24 5.21
C ARG A 42 3.88 -0.35 5.02
N LEU A 43 3.45 -0.61 3.80
CA LEU A 43 2.04 -0.76 3.48
C LEU A 43 1.79 -2.12 2.83
N GLN A 44 0.61 -2.66 3.07
CA GLN A 44 0.16 -3.90 2.45
C GLN A 44 -1.03 -3.61 1.56
N VAL A 45 -1.01 -4.17 0.35
CA VAL A 45 -2.11 -4.09 -0.60
C VAL A 45 -2.60 -5.50 -0.85
N LEU A 46 -3.80 -5.77 -0.38
CA LEU A 46 -4.44 -7.08 -0.53
C LEU A 46 -5.40 -7.05 -1.71
N ASP A 47 -5.34 -8.07 -2.55
CA ASP A 47 -6.26 -8.23 -3.68
C ASP A 47 -6.77 -9.66 -3.70
N SER A 48 -8.07 -9.80 -3.62
CA SER A 48 -8.77 -11.09 -3.76
C SER A 48 -9.69 -11.13 -4.98
N SER A 49 -9.56 -10.15 -5.88
CA SER A 49 -10.31 -10.13 -7.12
C SER A 49 -9.79 -11.18 -8.10
N GLU A 50 -10.65 -11.63 -9.01
CA GLU A 50 -10.25 -12.57 -10.03
C GLU A 50 -9.18 -11.96 -10.93
N GLY A 51 -8.07 -12.71 -11.13
CA GLY A 51 -6.95 -12.26 -11.95
C GLY A 51 -6.13 -11.15 -11.30
N PHE A 52 -6.41 -10.78 -10.05
CA PHE A 52 -5.68 -9.74 -9.31
C PHE A 52 -5.59 -8.43 -10.11
N THR A 53 -6.72 -8.00 -10.66
CA THR A 53 -6.80 -6.83 -11.55
C THR A 53 -6.41 -5.53 -10.85
N LYS A 54 -6.73 -5.40 -9.57
CA LYS A 54 -6.37 -4.24 -8.76
C LYS A 54 -4.85 -4.08 -8.66
N LEU A 55 -4.13 -5.16 -8.36
CA LEU A 55 -2.67 -5.13 -8.27
C LEU A 55 -2.02 -4.87 -9.63
N GLN A 56 -2.58 -5.43 -10.71
CA GLN A 56 -2.11 -5.16 -12.06
C GLN A 56 -2.28 -3.69 -12.42
N ARG A 57 -3.44 -3.12 -12.10
CA ARG A 57 -3.73 -1.72 -12.38
C ARG A 57 -2.80 -0.78 -11.62
N PHE A 58 -2.50 -1.10 -10.36
CA PHE A 58 -1.62 -0.27 -9.55
C PHE A 58 -0.16 -0.33 -9.99
N ASN A 59 0.27 -1.45 -10.56
CA ASN A 59 1.62 -1.64 -11.09
C ASN A 59 2.70 -1.26 -10.05
N LEU A 60 2.73 -2.00 -8.95
CA LEU A 60 3.57 -1.70 -7.79
C LEU A 60 4.93 -2.36 -7.94
N GLN A 61 5.93 -1.61 -8.40
CA GLN A 61 7.27 -2.12 -8.64
C GLN A 61 8.33 -1.25 -7.96
N PRO A 62 9.45 -1.85 -7.50
CA PRO A 62 10.55 -1.09 -6.93
C PRO A 62 11.07 -0.01 -7.87
N GLY A 63 11.37 1.15 -7.32
CA GLY A 63 11.84 2.31 -8.06
C GLY A 63 10.75 3.25 -8.53
N MET A 64 9.48 2.82 -8.51
CA MET A 64 8.36 3.66 -8.91
C MET A 64 7.97 4.63 -7.81
N ILE A 65 7.49 5.80 -8.23
CA ILE A 65 6.94 6.82 -7.34
C ILE A 65 5.43 6.82 -7.53
N LYS A 66 4.70 6.69 -6.42
CA LYS A 66 3.25 6.61 -6.43
C LYS A 66 2.65 7.54 -5.38
N THR A 67 1.45 8.03 -5.66
CA THR A 67 0.60 8.65 -4.64
C THR A 67 -0.41 7.62 -4.17
N PHE A 68 -0.39 7.38 -2.87
CA PHE A 68 -1.25 6.40 -2.21
C PHE A 68 -2.40 7.15 -1.53
N TYR A 69 -3.63 6.75 -1.83
CA TYR A 69 -4.82 7.25 -1.16
C TYR A 69 -5.18 6.27 -0.05
N LEU A 70 -5.15 6.75 1.19
CA LEU A 70 -5.23 5.92 2.39
C LEU A 70 -6.48 6.23 3.19
N ARG A 71 -6.97 5.21 3.88
CA ARG A 71 -8.03 5.34 4.87
C ARG A 71 -7.57 4.68 6.16
N PHE A 72 -7.69 5.40 7.26
CA PHE A 72 -7.45 4.83 8.58
C PHE A 72 -8.74 4.22 9.09
N ARG A 73 -8.65 3.00 9.60
CA ARG A 73 -9.79 2.26 10.09
C ARG A 73 -9.41 1.58 11.39
N GLN A 74 -10.31 1.66 12.36
CA GLN A 74 -10.15 1.00 13.63
C GLN A 74 -11.10 -0.20 13.69
N SER A 75 -10.59 -1.34 14.13
CA SER A 75 -11.39 -2.54 14.34
C SER A 75 -11.14 -3.10 15.73
N GLU A 76 -12.08 -3.89 16.23
CA GLU A 76 -11.96 -4.56 17.53
C GLU A 76 -11.82 -6.06 17.29
N TRP A 77 -10.84 -6.66 17.96
CA TRP A 77 -10.61 -8.10 17.93
C TRP A 77 -10.15 -8.59 19.29
N ASN A 78 -10.88 -9.55 19.87
CA ASN A 78 -10.60 -10.08 21.20
C ASN A 78 -10.49 -8.98 22.27
N GLY A 79 -11.35 -7.96 22.22
CA GLY A 79 -11.35 -6.85 23.16
C GLY A 79 -10.23 -5.83 22.95
N LYS A 80 -9.44 -5.98 21.90
CA LYS A 80 -8.35 -5.04 21.57
C LYS A 80 -8.71 -4.21 20.36
N MET A 81 -8.40 -2.91 20.42
CA MET A 81 -8.54 -2.01 19.28
C MET A 81 -7.32 -2.14 18.38
N ILE A 82 -7.56 -2.39 17.10
CA ILE A 82 -6.52 -2.54 16.09
C ILE A 82 -6.68 -1.41 15.08
N ASN A 83 -5.60 -0.71 14.82
CA ASN A 83 -5.56 0.33 13.80
C ASN A 83 -5.10 -0.27 12.47
N ASN A 84 -5.88 -0.03 11.42
CA ASN A 84 -5.60 -0.51 10.08
C ASN A 84 -5.45 0.67 9.13
N ILE A 85 -4.58 0.50 8.14
CA ILE A 85 -4.43 1.44 7.04
C ILE A 85 -4.84 0.71 5.77
N ASP A 86 -5.92 1.16 5.14
CA ASP A 86 -6.39 0.61 3.88
C ASP A 86 -5.86 1.47 2.74
N VAL A 87 -5.31 0.83 1.71
CA VAL A 87 -4.90 1.50 0.48
C VAL A 87 -6.11 1.51 -0.46
N MET A 88 -6.70 2.69 -0.64
CA MET A 88 -7.93 2.85 -1.41
C MET A 88 -7.66 3.02 -2.90
N ASN A 89 -6.57 3.67 -3.26
CA ASN A 89 -6.17 3.86 -4.64
C ASN A 89 -4.69 4.16 -4.71
N VAL A 90 -4.09 3.95 -5.88
CA VAL A 90 -2.68 4.25 -6.15
C VAL A 90 -2.60 4.83 -7.56
N VAL A 91 -1.93 5.96 -7.70
CA VAL A 91 -1.72 6.60 -8.98
C VAL A 91 -0.24 6.93 -9.17
N ASP A 92 0.19 7.03 -10.42
CA ASP A 92 1.57 7.43 -10.73
C ASP A 92 1.83 8.86 -10.26
N ALA A 93 3.06 9.08 -9.81
CA ALA A 93 3.50 10.39 -9.37
C ALA A 93 4.90 10.69 -9.90
N THR A 94 5.29 11.95 -9.85
CA THR A 94 6.58 12.43 -10.34
C THR A 94 7.57 12.61 -9.20
N GLU A 95 8.86 12.71 -9.53
CA GLU A 95 9.88 13.05 -8.54
C GLU A 95 9.62 14.40 -7.88
N ARG A 96 9.09 15.33 -8.64
CA ARG A 96 8.73 16.65 -8.10
C ARG A 96 7.69 16.52 -7.00
N GLU A 97 6.66 15.72 -7.22
CA GLU A 97 5.62 15.47 -6.22
C GLU A 97 6.19 14.73 -5.01
N LEU A 98 7.14 13.81 -5.23
CA LEU A 98 7.82 13.10 -4.15
C LEU A 98 8.61 14.06 -3.25
N ASN A 99 9.25 15.05 -3.84
CA ASN A 99 10.10 15.99 -3.12
C ASN A 99 9.33 17.17 -2.50
N ASP A 100 8.05 17.32 -2.84
CA ASP A 100 7.22 18.33 -2.21
C ASP A 100 7.05 18.00 -0.72
N GLN A 101 7.38 18.97 0.12
CA GLN A 101 7.19 18.85 1.56
C GLN A 101 5.85 19.48 1.91
N GLU A 102 4.90 18.66 2.29
CA GLU A 102 3.66 19.14 2.86
C GLU A 102 3.90 19.48 4.33
N LEU A 103 3.58 20.68 4.67
CA LEU A 103 3.63 21.15 6.05
C LEU A 103 2.31 20.89 6.76
#